data_e0fa78f33f3ca87e057ebaa036f5808c
#
_entry.id   e0fa78f33f3ca87e057ebaa036f5808c
#
_cell.length_a   1.000
_cell.length_b   1.000
_cell.length_c   1.000
_cell.angle_alpha   90.00
_cell.angle_beta   90.00
_cell.angle_gamma   90.00
#
_symmetry.space_group_name_H-M   'P 1'
#
loop_
_entity.id
_entity.type
_entity.pdbx_description
1 polymer ?
#
loop_
_entity_poly.entity_id
_entity_poly.type
_entity_poly.pdbx_seq_one_letter_code
_entity_poly.pdbx_strand_id
1 'polypeptide(L)'
;KTELNLPRIDVNNTTKETLFSILQGFENLTFMGNPVGVNARRCRFIHDRTAIVRWDGGVSPCMGLLHSHKTFLYGLERRVRAHAFGDVRTGDLFDIWNSKAYADFREKVKAFDYSPCHVCGGCSLLEKNEEDCYGNTFPACGGCLWAQGIIQCP
;
A
#
# COMPACT_ATOMS: atom_id res chain seq x y z
N LYS A 1 22.81 2.50 17.74
CA LYS A 1 21.58 2.31 16.96
C LYS A 1 21.51 3.45 15.97
N THR A 2 21.74 3.17 14.70
CA THR A 2 21.57 4.15 13.63
C THR A 2 20.08 4.14 13.29
N GLU A 3 19.35 5.17 13.68
CA GLU A 3 17.99 5.37 13.22
C GLU A 3 18.06 5.78 11.75
N LEU A 4 17.54 4.92 10.87
CA LEU A 4 17.33 5.29 9.47
C LEU A 4 16.16 6.27 9.42
N ASN A 5 16.47 7.53 9.31
CA ASN A 5 15.47 8.58 9.14
C ASN A 5 15.09 8.63 7.64
N LEU A 6 14.18 7.77 7.23
CA LEU A 6 13.64 7.80 5.87
C LEU A 6 12.70 9.02 5.76
N PRO A 7 12.88 9.88 4.77
CA PRO A 7 11.97 11.00 4.56
C PRO A 7 10.56 10.46 4.29
N ARG A 8 9.64 10.80 5.16
CA ARG A 8 8.22 10.53 4.99
C ARG A 8 7.52 11.82 4.59
N ILE A 9 6.73 11.73 3.53
CA ILE A 9 5.78 12.78 3.20
C ILE A 9 4.43 12.29 3.72
N ASP A 10 4.01 12.80 4.86
CA ASP A 10 2.65 12.58 5.36
C ASP A 10 1.69 13.55 4.68
N VAL A 11 0.58 13.03 4.18
CA VAL A 11 -0.52 13.86 3.70
C VAL A 11 -1.36 14.28 4.90
N ASN A 12 -1.19 15.51 5.33
CA ASN A 12 -1.88 16.12 6.44
C ASN A 12 -2.36 17.53 6.08
N ASN A 13 -3.00 18.23 7.00
CA ASN A 13 -3.56 19.56 6.74
C ASN A 13 -2.51 20.60 6.31
N THR A 14 -1.24 20.43 6.65
CA THR A 14 -0.16 21.34 6.29
C THR A 14 0.43 21.02 4.91
N THR A 15 0.55 19.72 4.58
CA THR A 15 1.26 19.26 3.37
C THR A 15 0.34 19.02 2.19
N LYS A 16 -0.97 18.80 2.42
CA LYS A 16 -1.92 18.38 1.39
C LYS A 16 -2.02 19.37 0.22
N GLU A 17 -2.11 20.66 0.49
CA GLU A 17 -2.29 21.66 -0.56
C GLU A 17 -1.06 21.77 -1.46
N THR A 18 0.12 21.82 -0.85
CA THR A 18 1.39 21.87 -1.58
C THR A 18 1.60 20.58 -2.37
N LEU A 19 1.34 19.42 -1.75
CA LEU A 19 1.50 18.14 -2.41
C LEU A 19 0.54 17.99 -3.59
N PHE A 20 -0.74 18.33 -3.41
CA PHE A 20 -1.72 18.27 -4.49
C PHE A 20 -1.44 19.28 -5.61
N SER A 21 -0.98 20.49 -5.29
CA SER A 21 -0.58 21.46 -6.29
C SER A 21 0.59 20.95 -7.15
N ILE A 22 1.57 20.31 -6.53
CA ILE A 22 2.69 19.69 -7.24
C ILE A 22 2.19 18.54 -8.11
N LEU A 23 1.36 17.64 -7.57
CA LEU A 23 0.88 16.45 -8.28
C LEU A 23 -0.10 16.79 -9.41
N GLN A 24 -0.89 17.85 -9.28
CA GLN A 24 -1.82 18.32 -10.33
C GLN A 24 -1.13 19.17 -11.39
N GLY A 25 -0.05 19.88 -11.04
CA GLY A 25 0.68 20.75 -11.95
C GLY A 25 1.63 20.01 -12.91
N PHE A 26 1.90 18.73 -12.69
CA PHE A 26 2.87 17.96 -13.48
C PHE A 26 2.23 16.66 -13.98
N GLU A 27 1.75 16.67 -15.21
CA GLU A 27 1.14 15.47 -15.85
C GLU A 27 2.12 14.28 -15.98
N ASN A 28 3.43 14.51 -15.90
CA ASN A 28 4.46 13.49 -16.11
C ASN A 28 5.59 13.57 -15.09
N LEU A 29 5.28 13.87 -13.83
CA LEU A 29 6.30 13.89 -12.79
C LEU A 29 6.82 12.46 -12.53
N THR A 30 8.11 12.24 -12.71
CA THR A 30 8.77 11.01 -12.29
C THR A 30 9.76 11.31 -11.16
N PHE A 31 9.75 10.49 -10.13
CA PHE A 31 10.75 10.53 -9.08
C PHE A 31 11.50 9.21 -9.03
N MET A 32 12.82 9.24 -9.19
CA MET A 32 13.67 8.06 -9.30
C MET A 32 13.16 7.02 -10.32
N GLY A 33 12.69 7.50 -11.47
CA GLY A 33 12.19 6.67 -12.56
C GLY A 33 10.76 6.12 -12.40
N ASN A 34 10.08 6.43 -11.31
CA ASN A 34 8.69 6.03 -11.11
C ASN A 34 7.73 7.21 -11.32
N PRO A 35 6.62 7.02 -12.03
CA PRO A 35 5.63 8.06 -12.17
C PRO A 35 5.04 8.41 -10.79
N VAL A 36 5.05 9.69 -10.46
CA VAL A 36 4.41 10.25 -9.27
C VAL A 36 3.15 10.96 -9.73
N GLY A 37 2.01 10.47 -9.33
CA GLY A 37 0.74 11.09 -9.72
C GLY A 37 -0.40 10.60 -8.82
N VAL A 38 -1.40 11.44 -8.64
CA VAL A 38 -2.55 11.20 -7.74
C VAL A 38 -3.34 9.94 -8.10
N ASN A 39 -3.07 9.31 -9.23
CA ASN A 39 -3.80 8.13 -9.70
C ASN A 39 -2.87 7.07 -10.33
N ALA A 40 -1.69 6.89 -9.79
CA ALA A 40 -0.77 5.86 -10.31
C ALA A 40 -1.42 4.46 -10.30
N ARG A 41 -2.26 4.18 -9.30
CA ARG A 41 -3.01 2.90 -9.15
C ARG A 41 -2.14 1.67 -9.45
N ARG A 42 -0.86 1.78 -9.06
CA ARG A 42 0.14 0.77 -9.34
C ARG A 42 0.89 0.39 -8.09
N CYS A 43 0.76 -0.85 -7.69
CA CYS A 43 1.57 -1.40 -6.61
C CYS A 43 2.87 -1.99 -7.20
N ARG A 44 4.02 -1.38 -6.89
CA ARG A 44 5.32 -1.86 -7.39
C ARG A 44 5.57 -3.31 -7.01
N PHE A 45 5.34 -3.70 -5.75
CA PHE A 45 5.55 -5.08 -5.31
C PHE A 45 4.81 -6.10 -6.17
N ILE A 46 3.55 -5.82 -6.48
CA ILE A 46 2.71 -6.75 -7.25
C ILE A 46 3.06 -6.72 -8.74
N HIS A 47 3.28 -5.55 -9.32
CA HIS A 47 3.61 -5.43 -10.74
C HIS A 47 5.03 -5.95 -11.04
N ASP A 48 5.97 -5.75 -10.14
CA ASP A 48 7.35 -6.23 -10.27
C ASP A 48 7.50 -7.68 -9.78
N ARG A 49 6.37 -8.33 -9.42
CA ARG A 49 6.30 -9.75 -9.02
C ARG A 49 7.19 -10.09 -7.84
N THR A 50 7.19 -9.23 -6.82
CA THR A 50 7.97 -9.45 -5.60
C THR A 50 7.11 -10.00 -4.46
N ALA A 51 7.73 -10.76 -3.59
CA ALA A 51 7.19 -11.16 -2.29
C ALA A 51 8.27 -10.97 -1.24
N ILE A 52 7.88 -10.82 0.00
CA ILE A 52 8.81 -10.61 1.11
C ILE A 52 8.63 -11.75 2.10
N VAL A 53 9.72 -12.45 2.36
CA VAL A 53 9.74 -13.45 3.44
C VAL A 53 10.16 -12.75 4.72
N ARG A 54 9.32 -12.84 5.73
CA ARG A 54 9.57 -12.27 7.05
C ARG A 54 10.55 -13.17 7.82
N TRP A 55 11.16 -12.61 8.85
CA TRP A 55 12.05 -13.34 9.74
C TRP A 55 11.40 -14.56 10.44
N ASP A 56 10.07 -14.53 10.63
CA ASP A 56 9.26 -15.60 11.20
C ASP A 56 8.72 -16.62 10.17
N GLY A 57 9.16 -16.51 8.90
CA GLY A 57 8.79 -17.40 7.81
C GLY A 57 7.55 -16.96 7.03
N GLY A 58 6.80 -15.98 7.51
CA GLY A 58 5.59 -15.50 6.83
C GLY A 58 5.89 -14.85 5.46
N VAL A 59 5.14 -15.22 4.43
CA VAL A 59 5.26 -14.66 3.07
C VAL A 59 4.27 -13.51 2.90
N SER A 60 4.77 -12.28 2.92
CA SER A 60 3.98 -11.06 2.81
C SER A 60 4.05 -10.47 1.40
N PRO A 61 2.97 -9.86 0.89
CA PRO A 61 2.94 -9.32 -0.47
C PRO A 61 3.68 -8.00 -0.63
N CYS A 62 3.91 -7.26 0.45
CA CYS A 62 4.58 -5.96 0.41
C CYS A 62 5.11 -5.55 1.79
N MET A 63 5.96 -4.53 1.82
CA MET A 63 6.53 -4.00 3.08
C MET A 63 5.46 -3.42 4.02
N GLY A 64 4.41 -2.79 3.49
CA GLY A 64 3.33 -2.22 4.29
C GLY A 64 2.52 -3.26 5.08
N LEU A 65 2.59 -4.53 4.69
CA LEU A 65 1.87 -5.62 5.35
C LEU A 65 2.78 -6.57 6.15
N LEU A 66 4.08 -6.24 6.29
CA LEU A 66 5.02 -7.05 7.08
C LEU A 66 4.65 -7.09 8.56
N HIS A 67 4.31 -5.95 9.12
CA HIS A 67 4.02 -5.78 10.54
C HIS A 67 2.76 -4.96 10.74
N SER A 68 2.03 -5.25 11.80
CA SER A 68 0.91 -4.42 12.23
C SER A 68 1.45 -3.06 12.71
N HIS A 69 0.87 -1.98 12.21
CA HIS A 69 1.31 -0.63 12.54
C HIS A 69 0.18 0.38 12.38
N LYS A 70 0.41 1.59 12.86
CA LYS A 70 -0.44 2.74 12.61
C LYS A 70 0.13 3.55 11.46
N THR A 71 -0.74 4.03 10.61
CA THR A 71 -0.41 5.00 9.56
C THR A 71 -1.43 6.13 9.61
N PHE A 72 -1.13 7.23 8.94
CA PHE A 72 -1.99 8.40 8.95
C PHE A 72 -2.30 8.81 7.52
N LEU A 73 -3.56 9.15 7.28
CA LEU A 73 -4.02 9.72 6.03
C LEU A 73 -4.90 10.93 6.38
N TYR A 74 -4.49 12.12 5.94
CA TYR A 74 -5.16 13.40 6.28
C TYR A 74 -5.33 13.64 7.80
N GLY A 75 -4.38 13.17 8.61
CA GLY A 75 -4.46 13.26 10.06
C GLY A 75 -5.34 12.21 10.73
N LEU A 76 -6.04 11.38 9.98
CA LEU A 76 -6.81 10.24 10.50
C LEU A 76 -5.89 9.05 10.77
N GLU A 77 -5.90 8.55 11.98
CA GLU A 77 -5.18 7.33 12.34
C GLU A 77 -5.82 6.13 11.63
N ARG A 78 -4.99 5.32 11.03
CA ARG A 78 -5.38 4.10 10.36
C ARG A 78 -4.57 2.93 10.89
N ARG A 79 -5.23 1.82 11.22
CA ARG A 79 -4.59 0.60 11.70
C ARG A 79 -4.43 -0.39 10.55
N VAL A 80 -3.20 -0.77 10.29
CA VAL A 80 -2.88 -1.78 9.28
C VAL A 80 -2.40 -3.03 10.00
N ARG A 81 -3.03 -4.17 9.70
CA ARG A 81 -2.62 -5.46 10.25
C ARG A 81 -1.55 -6.10 9.37
N ALA A 82 -0.64 -6.85 9.98
CA ALA A 82 0.25 -7.72 9.23
C ALA A 82 -0.56 -8.76 8.43
N HIS A 83 -0.09 -9.09 7.24
CA HIS A 83 -0.72 -10.11 6.40
C HIS A 83 0.33 -10.98 5.72
N ALA A 84 0.11 -12.30 5.75
CA ALA A 84 0.92 -13.28 5.05
C ALA A 84 0.00 -14.29 4.35
N PHE A 85 0.41 -14.74 3.18
CA PHE A 85 -0.32 -15.75 2.38
C PHE A 85 0.13 -17.18 2.68
N GLY A 86 1.18 -17.36 3.46
CA GLY A 86 1.71 -18.65 3.86
C GLY A 86 2.97 -18.49 4.68
N ASP A 87 3.60 -19.62 5.01
CA ASP A 87 4.80 -19.70 5.84
C ASP A 87 5.79 -20.68 5.20
N VAL A 88 7.01 -20.21 4.87
CA VAL A 88 8.05 -21.04 4.24
C VAL A 88 8.60 -22.13 5.15
N ARG A 89 8.29 -22.11 6.44
CA ARG A 89 8.64 -23.18 7.36
C ARG A 89 7.73 -24.40 7.23
N THR A 90 6.54 -24.22 6.68
CA THR A 90 5.51 -25.25 6.57
C THR A 90 5.10 -25.56 5.13
N GLY A 91 5.51 -24.72 4.17
CA GLY A 91 5.18 -24.88 2.76
C GLY A 91 6.27 -24.35 1.84
N ASP A 92 6.26 -24.79 0.60
CA ASP A 92 7.17 -24.30 -0.43
C ASP A 92 6.79 -22.89 -0.88
N LEU A 93 7.78 -22.02 -1.11
CA LEU A 93 7.55 -20.64 -1.53
C LEU A 93 6.79 -20.54 -2.87
N PHE A 94 7.08 -21.47 -3.80
CA PHE A 94 6.42 -21.50 -5.10
C PHE A 94 4.93 -21.87 -4.96
N ASP A 95 4.61 -22.82 -4.08
CA ASP A 95 3.22 -23.20 -3.80
C ASP A 95 2.45 -22.07 -3.12
N ILE A 96 3.08 -21.39 -2.16
CA ILE A 96 2.51 -20.20 -1.52
C ILE A 96 2.24 -19.11 -2.55
N TRP A 97 3.21 -18.83 -3.42
CA TRP A 97 3.08 -17.82 -4.48
C TRP A 97 1.94 -18.13 -5.45
N ASN A 98 1.74 -19.40 -5.79
CA ASN A 98 0.72 -19.87 -6.72
C ASN A 98 -0.61 -20.25 -6.03
N SER A 99 -0.70 -20.11 -4.71
CA SER A 99 -1.96 -20.35 -4.00
C SER A 99 -3.06 -19.46 -4.54
N LYS A 100 -4.28 -20.00 -4.56
CA LYS A 100 -5.45 -19.24 -5.05
C LYS A 100 -5.60 -17.90 -4.35
N ALA A 101 -5.45 -17.87 -3.02
CA ALA A 101 -5.59 -16.65 -2.23
C ALA A 101 -4.57 -15.57 -2.65
N TYR A 102 -3.31 -15.95 -2.87
CA TYR A 102 -2.28 -15.00 -3.26
C TYR A 102 -2.42 -14.58 -4.74
N ALA A 103 -2.81 -15.50 -5.62
CA ALA A 103 -3.07 -15.20 -7.03
C ALA A 103 -4.25 -14.21 -7.17
N ASP A 104 -5.37 -14.48 -6.51
CA ASP A 104 -6.56 -13.60 -6.52
C ASP A 104 -6.21 -12.19 -5.98
N PHE A 105 -5.42 -12.13 -4.90
CA PHE A 105 -4.95 -10.85 -4.36
C PHE A 105 -4.11 -10.07 -5.39
N ARG A 106 -3.17 -10.72 -6.08
CA ARG A 106 -2.35 -10.07 -7.11
C ARG A 106 -3.20 -9.54 -8.26
N GLU A 107 -4.14 -10.31 -8.76
CA GLU A 107 -5.02 -9.87 -9.85
C GLU A 107 -5.90 -8.69 -9.41
N LYS A 108 -6.45 -8.73 -8.21
CA LYS A 108 -7.20 -7.63 -7.63
C LYS A 108 -6.37 -6.35 -7.51
N VAL A 109 -5.13 -6.45 -7.04
CA VAL A 109 -4.23 -5.29 -6.93
C VAL A 109 -3.81 -4.76 -8.30
N LYS A 110 -3.67 -5.62 -9.32
CA LYS A 110 -3.39 -5.18 -10.70
C LYS A 110 -4.57 -4.43 -11.32
N ALA A 111 -5.79 -4.92 -11.12
CA ALA A 111 -7.02 -4.25 -11.55
C ALA A 111 -7.24 -2.92 -10.81
N PHE A 112 -6.73 -2.81 -9.60
CA PHE A 112 -6.81 -1.69 -8.68
C PHE A 112 -8.24 -1.16 -8.48
N ASP A 113 -9.22 -2.06 -8.45
CA ASP A 113 -10.63 -1.72 -8.16
C ASP A 113 -10.86 -1.56 -6.66
N TYR A 114 -10.27 -0.49 -6.11
CA TYR A 114 -10.38 -0.08 -4.72
C TYR A 114 -10.98 1.32 -4.61
N SER A 115 -11.63 1.59 -3.50
CA SER A 115 -12.15 2.92 -3.22
C SER A 115 -11.01 3.95 -3.16
N PRO A 116 -11.24 5.19 -3.66
CA PRO A 116 -10.22 6.23 -3.68
C PRO A 116 -10.07 6.92 -2.32
N CYS A 117 -9.73 6.15 -1.27
CA CYS A 117 -9.64 6.63 0.11
C CYS A 117 -8.68 7.81 0.29
N HIS A 118 -7.68 7.95 -0.57
CA HIS A 118 -6.68 9.03 -0.49
C HIS A 118 -7.22 10.41 -0.89
N VAL A 119 -8.34 10.48 -1.60
CA VAL A 119 -9.03 11.73 -1.96
C VAL A 119 -10.40 11.86 -1.30
N CYS A 120 -10.82 10.84 -0.53
CA CYS A 120 -12.04 10.85 0.24
C CYS A 120 -11.82 11.61 1.56
N GLY A 121 -12.84 12.31 2.05
CA GLY A 121 -12.79 13.05 3.32
C GLY A 121 -12.61 12.19 4.58
N GLY A 122 -12.51 10.87 4.41
CA GLY A 122 -12.36 9.90 5.49
C GLY A 122 -13.71 9.34 5.99
N CYS A 123 -13.66 8.13 6.53
CA CYS A 123 -14.80 7.46 7.16
C CYS A 123 -14.29 6.38 8.12
N SER A 124 -15.19 5.76 8.89
CA SER A 124 -14.86 4.71 9.86
C SER A 124 -14.25 3.45 9.23
N LEU A 125 -14.54 3.17 7.96
CA LEU A 125 -13.94 2.04 7.24
C LEU A 125 -12.45 2.26 6.98
N LEU A 126 -12.06 3.51 6.75
CA LEU A 126 -10.65 3.88 6.53
C LEU A 126 -9.79 3.64 7.77
N GLU A 127 -10.33 3.83 8.97
CA GLU A 127 -9.58 3.75 10.23
C GLU A 127 -8.97 2.37 10.46
N LYS A 128 -9.68 1.31 10.11
CA LYS A 128 -9.26 -0.08 10.39
C LYS A 128 -8.65 -0.80 9.20
N ASN A 129 -8.79 -0.27 7.99
CA ASN A 129 -8.35 -0.94 6.75
C ASN A 129 -8.87 -2.39 6.61
N GLU A 130 -10.03 -2.69 7.17
CA GLU A 130 -10.64 -4.04 7.14
C GLU A 130 -11.52 -4.23 5.93
N GLU A 131 -12.20 -3.17 5.51
CA GLU A 131 -13.07 -3.13 4.36
C GLU A 131 -13.04 -1.73 3.75
N ASP A 132 -13.24 -1.60 2.46
CA ASP A 132 -13.46 -0.32 1.81
C ASP A 132 -14.94 -0.16 1.38
N CYS A 133 -15.33 1.06 0.95
CA CYS A 133 -16.71 1.32 0.55
C CYS A 133 -17.14 0.64 -0.75
N TYR A 134 -16.23 -0.05 -1.43
CA TYR A 134 -16.53 -0.91 -2.59
C TYR A 134 -16.73 -2.37 -2.17
N GLY A 135 -16.67 -2.67 -0.86
CA GLY A 135 -16.80 -4.02 -0.33
C GLY A 135 -15.53 -4.85 -0.45
N ASN A 136 -14.38 -4.22 -0.70
CA ASN A 136 -13.10 -4.93 -0.68
C ASN A 136 -12.68 -5.20 0.75
N THR A 137 -12.49 -6.47 1.08
CA THR A 137 -11.98 -6.88 2.40
C THR A 137 -10.47 -6.75 2.46
N PHE A 138 -9.95 -6.71 3.69
CA PHE A 138 -8.51 -6.59 3.98
C PHE A 138 -7.65 -7.59 3.19
N PRO A 139 -6.52 -7.15 2.63
CA PRO A 139 -5.96 -5.79 2.63
C PRO A 139 -6.67 -4.85 1.64
N ALA A 140 -7.26 -3.75 2.12
CA ALA A 140 -7.86 -2.72 1.28
C ALA A 140 -6.79 -1.72 0.82
N CYS A 141 -6.20 -1.96 -0.36
CA CYS A 141 -5.04 -1.21 -0.87
C CYS A 141 -5.39 0.21 -1.39
N GLY A 142 -6.65 0.58 -1.48
CA GLY A 142 -7.09 1.88 -2.00
C GLY A 142 -6.55 3.09 -1.23
N GLY A 143 -6.30 2.95 0.07
CA GLY A 143 -5.66 3.98 0.89
C GLY A 143 -4.14 3.87 0.97
N CYS A 144 -3.50 3.03 0.17
CA CYS A 144 -2.05 2.88 0.17
C CYS A 144 -1.40 4.02 -0.61
N LEU A 145 -0.68 4.91 0.09
CA LEU A 145 -0.05 6.08 -0.52
C LEU A 145 1.02 5.70 -1.54
N TRP A 146 1.69 4.56 -1.37
CA TRP A 146 2.65 4.04 -2.35
C TRP A 146 1.96 3.59 -3.64
N ALA A 147 0.87 2.84 -3.53
CA ALA A 147 0.12 2.37 -4.69
C ALA A 147 -0.60 3.50 -5.43
N GLN A 148 -0.92 4.57 -4.73
CA GLN A 148 -1.49 5.79 -5.29
C GLN A 148 -0.43 6.73 -5.89
N GLY A 149 0.86 6.44 -5.72
CA GLY A 149 1.94 7.27 -6.24
C GLY A 149 2.17 8.57 -5.49
N ILE A 150 1.59 8.73 -4.29
CA ILE A 150 1.75 9.92 -3.45
C ILE A 150 3.10 9.91 -2.76
N ILE A 151 3.55 8.75 -2.33
CA ILE A 151 4.90 8.52 -1.82
C ILE A 151 5.54 7.38 -2.59
N GLN A 152 6.87 7.43 -2.71
CA GLN A 152 7.58 6.37 -3.41
C GLN A 152 7.64 5.09 -2.57
N CYS A 153 7.34 3.97 -3.23
CA CYS A 153 7.58 2.65 -2.68
C CYS A 153 9.10 2.40 -2.65
N PRO A 154 9.68 1.96 -1.51
CA PRO A 154 11.09 1.64 -1.39
C PRO A 154 11.53 0.51 -2.32
#